data_66f30eb00c341ff4018a4ccca5d8241d
#
_entry.id   66f30eb00c341ff4018a4ccca5d8241d
#
_cell.length_a   1.000
_cell.length_b   1.000
_cell.length_c   1.000
_cell.angle_alpha   90.00
_cell.angle_beta   90.00
_cell.angle_gamma   90.00
#
_symmetry.space_group_name_H-M   'P 1'
#
loop_
_entity.id
_entity.type
_entity.pdbx_description
1 polymer ?
#
loop_
_entity_poly.entity_id
_entity_poly.type
_entity_poly.pdbx_seq_one_letter_code
_entity_poly.pdbx_strand_id
1 'polypeptide(L)'
;MMRTMPPALDEPGRRAVVTPLRRPPVRQSVVVRAPRRRTFETFVRTIGAWWPVQPFSAGKDQVRDVTVECRAGGRVYETWADGTEVTWGELLAWEPPERFVMTWRMTPAPTEVELTFAALGPRLTRVAVEHRGWEALTDSQLGEDCALPGGYTGGSYAVGWALILGRLGDVLGLAGTEGGRA
;
A
#
# COMPACT_ATOMS: atom_id res chain seq x y z
N MET A 1 33.76 50.53 46.62
CA MET A 1 32.49 49.75 46.62
C MET A 1 32.37 49.05 45.30
N MET A 2 32.82 47.80 45.22
CA MET A 2 32.72 46.94 44.04
C MET A 2 31.37 46.20 44.10
N ARG A 3 30.51 46.41 43.10
CA ARG A 3 29.28 45.61 42.93
C ARG A 3 29.61 44.34 42.21
N THR A 4 29.49 43.22 42.92
CA THR A 4 29.57 41.87 42.34
C THR A 4 28.30 41.59 41.57
N MET A 5 28.43 41.28 40.27
CA MET A 5 27.31 40.76 39.45
C MET A 5 27.02 39.30 39.83
N PRO A 6 25.76 38.87 39.90
CA PRO A 6 25.43 37.46 40.08
C PRO A 6 25.67 36.67 38.78
N PRO A 7 25.98 35.37 38.89
CA PRO A 7 26.18 34.53 37.70
C PRO A 7 24.86 34.34 36.93
N ALA A 8 24.98 34.34 35.60
CA ALA A 8 23.89 34.03 34.71
C ALA A 8 23.38 32.60 34.97
N LEU A 9 22.09 32.46 35.18
CA LEU A 9 21.42 31.17 35.27
C LEU A 9 21.41 30.54 33.86
N ASP A 10 22.07 29.41 33.77
CA ASP A 10 22.08 28.52 32.60
C ASP A 10 20.63 28.01 32.37
N GLU A 11 19.99 28.44 31.30
CA GLU A 11 18.69 27.92 30.90
C GLU A 11 18.86 26.45 30.41
N PRO A 12 18.09 25.48 30.99
CA PRO A 12 18.16 24.10 30.51
C PRO A 12 17.70 24.04 29.05
N GLY A 13 18.61 23.63 28.19
CA GLY A 13 18.41 23.55 26.74
C GLY A 13 17.08 22.92 26.36
N ARG A 14 16.26 23.67 25.64
CA ARG A 14 15.12 23.13 24.90
C ARG A 14 15.64 22.05 23.96
N ARG A 15 15.44 20.79 24.32
CA ARG A 15 15.58 19.70 23.34
C ARG A 15 14.62 20.01 22.19
N ALA A 16 15.18 20.30 21.03
CA ALA A 16 14.40 20.40 19.82
C ALA A 16 13.63 19.09 19.64
N VAL A 17 12.32 19.17 19.70
CA VAL A 17 11.44 18.04 19.33
C VAL A 17 11.59 17.88 17.83
N VAL A 18 12.44 16.93 17.43
CA VAL A 18 12.54 16.54 16.01
C VAL A 18 11.24 15.83 15.68
N THR A 19 10.29 16.55 15.11
CA THR A 19 9.10 15.94 14.51
C THR A 19 9.56 15.15 13.30
N PRO A 20 9.36 13.82 13.25
CA PRO A 20 9.74 13.04 12.07
C PRO A 20 9.05 13.61 10.84
N LEU A 21 9.80 13.78 9.76
CA LEU A 21 9.27 14.25 8.49
C LEU A 21 8.30 13.18 7.96
N ARG A 22 7.00 13.40 8.13
CA ARG A 22 5.98 12.49 7.58
C ARG A 22 5.90 12.70 6.07
N ARG A 23 6.19 11.65 5.32
CA ARG A 23 6.01 11.65 3.86
C ARG A 23 4.55 11.32 3.53
N PRO A 24 3.92 12.01 2.56
CA PRO A 24 2.55 11.75 2.18
C PRO A 24 2.35 10.29 1.75
N PRO A 25 1.25 9.63 2.19
CA PRO A 25 0.92 8.30 1.67
C PRO A 25 0.53 8.37 0.20
N VAL A 26 0.85 7.31 -0.53
CA VAL A 26 0.32 7.09 -1.88
C VAL A 26 -1.10 6.55 -1.76
N ARG A 27 -2.06 7.18 -2.45
CA ARG A 27 -3.48 6.80 -2.44
C ARG A 27 -3.99 6.60 -3.86
N GLN A 28 -4.74 5.51 -4.05
CA GLN A 28 -5.47 5.23 -5.27
C GLN A 28 -6.80 4.56 -4.94
N SER A 29 -7.77 4.65 -5.84
CA SER A 29 -9.03 3.94 -5.67
C SER A 29 -9.68 3.61 -7.01
N VAL A 30 -10.52 2.58 -6.99
CA VAL A 30 -11.39 2.19 -8.10
C VAL A 30 -12.79 1.92 -7.56
N VAL A 31 -13.80 2.13 -8.40
CA VAL A 31 -15.18 1.74 -8.10
C VAL A 31 -15.58 0.60 -9.02
N VAL A 32 -16.04 -0.51 -8.43
CA VAL A 32 -16.39 -1.74 -9.14
C VAL A 32 -17.89 -2.07 -8.99
N ARG A 33 -18.45 -2.75 -10.01
CA ARG A 33 -19.87 -3.15 -10.05
C ARG A 33 -20.10 -4.50 -9.37
N ALA A 34 -19.76 -4.58 -8.09
CA ALA A 34 -19.92 -5.78 -7.29
C ALA A 34 -20.26 -5.42 -5.83
N PRO A 35 -20.98 -6.29 -5.09
CA PRO A 35 -21.17 -6.13 -3.65
C PRO A 35 -19.85 -6.17 -2.90
N ARG A 36 -19.73 -5.42 -1.80
CA ARG A 36 -18.51 -5.32 -0.97
C ARG A 36 -17.91 -6.69 -0.62
N ARG A 37 -18.72 -7.61 -0.13
CA ARG A 37 -18.26 -8.95 0.26
C ARG A 37 -17.61 -9.69 -0.91
N ARG A 38 -18.29 -9.71 -2.06
CA ARG A 38 -17.74 -10.35 -3.27
C ARG A 38 -16.45 -9.67 -3.72
N THR A 39 -16.40 -8.34 -3.67
CA THR A 39 -15.20 -7.58 -4.04
C THR A 39 -14.02 -7.94 -3.14
N PHE A 40 -14.24 -7.97 -1.83
CA PHE A 40 -13.22 -8.35 -0.85
C PHE A 40 -12.75 -9.81 -1.08
N GLU A 41 -13.68 -10.76 -1.19
CA GLU A 41 -13.37 -12.17 -1.41
C GLU A 41 -12.62 -12.40 -2.73
N THR A 42 -13.02 -11.71 -3.82
CA THR A 42 -12.28 -11.75 -5.08
C THR A 42 -10.87 -11.22 -4.90
N PHE A 43 -10.71 -10.09 -4.20
CA PHE A 43 -9.37 -9.53 -3.96
C PHE A 43 -8.46 -10.56 -3.29
N VAL A 44 -8.89 -11.13 -2.16
CA VAL A 44 -7.99 -11.94 -1.31
C VAL A 44 -7.92 -13.42 -1.70
N ARG A 45 -9.00 -14.02 -2.19
CA ARG A 45 -9.05 -15.47 -2.47
C ARG A 45 -8.64 -15.84 -3.88
N THR A 46 -8.76 -14.90 -4.82
CA THR A 46 -8.42 -15.14 -6.23
C THR A 46 -7.32 -14.22 -6.73
N ILE A 47 -6.52 -13.67 -5.80
CA ILE A 47 -5.46 -12.71 -6.12
C ILE A 47 -4.49 -13.25 -7.19
N GLY A 48 -4.13 -14.53 -7.14
CA GLY A 48 -3.27 -15.17 -8.12
C GLY A 48 -3.85 -15.19 -9.54
N ALA A 49 -5.18 -15.09 -9.68
CA ALA A 49 -5.82 -15.11 -10.99
C ALA A 49 -5.93 -13.72 -11.65
N TRP A 50 -5.86 -12.63 -10.88
CA TRP A 50 -6.08 -11.30 -11.43
C TRP A 50 -4.91 -10.32 -11.20
N TRP A 51 -4.05 -10.54 -10.21
CA TRP A 51 -2.91 -9.67 -9.95
C TRP A 51 -1.96 -9.62 -11.14
N PRO A 52 -1.57 -8.44 -11.62
CA PRO A 52 -0.65 -8.31 -12.75
C PRO A 52 0.79 -8.60 -12.30
N VAL A 53 1.16 -9.90 -12.25
CA VAL A 53 2.47 -10.34 -11.77
C VAL A 53 3.64 -9.70 -12.55
N GLN A 54 3.41 -9.33 -13.79
CA GLN A 54 4.34 -8.50 -14.56
C GLN A 54 3.79 -7.07 -14.68
N PRO A 55 4.50 -6.06 -14.16
CA PRO A 55 5.81 -6.10 -13.48
C PRO A 55 5.71 -6.17 -11.95
N PHE A 56 4.50 -6.37 -11.36
CA PHE A 56 4.20 -6.14 -9.94
C PHE A 56 4.39 -7.39 -9.06
N SER A 57 5.47 -8.14 -9.29
CA SER A 57 5.90 -9.25 -8.43
C SER A 57 7.42 -9.36 -8.45
N ALA A 58 8.00 -10.12 -7.53
CA ALA A 58 9.44 -10.38 -7.52
C ALA A 58 9.85 -11.38 -8.61
N GLY A 59 9.06 -12.44 -8.79
CA GLY A 59 9.34 -13.54 -9.72
C GLY A 59 8.86 -13.30 -11.15
N LYS A 60 8.02 -12.27 -11.38
CA LYS A 60 7.49 -11.92 -12.73
C LYS A 60 6.92 -13.14 -13.47
N ASP A 61 7.55 -13.55 -14.56
CA ASP A 61 7.16 -14.70 -15.40
C ASP A 61 7.31 -16.07 -14.71
N GLN A 62 8.09 -16.14 -13.63
CA GLN A 62 8.24 -17.36 -12.83
C GLN A 62 7.08 -17.59 -11.86
N VAL A 63 6.27 -16.56 -11.57
CA VAL A 63 5.16 -16.65 -10.61
C VAL A 63 4.08 -17.59 -11.14
N ARG A 64 3.69 -18.56 -10.33
CA ARG A 64 2.59 -19.50 -10.59
C ARG A 64 1.33 -19.12 -9.85
N ASP A 65 1.47 -18.60 -8.63
CA ASP A 65 0.34 -18.23 -7.81
C ASP A 65 0.73 -17.10 -6.85
N VAL A 66 -0.27 -16.38 -6.36
CA VAL A 66 -0.17 -15.43 -5.25
C VAL A 66 -1.20 -15.82 -4.22
N THR A 67 -0.79 -15.94 -2.97
CA THR A 67 -1.63 -16.44 -1.88
C THR A 67 -1.74 -15.42 -0.76
N VAL A 68 -2.95 -15.24 -0.25
CA VAL A 68 -3.24 -14.51 1.01
C VAL A 68 -3.69 -15.50 2.07
N GLU A 69 -2.93 -15.63 3.15
CA GLU A 69 -3.35 -16.39 4.33
C GLU A 69 -4.36 -15.56 5.13
N CYS A 70 -5.65 -15.74 4.84
CA CYS A 70 -6.77 -14.90 5.28
C CYS A 70 -7.00 -14.90 6.81
N ARG A 71 -6.07 -14.35 7.59
CA ARG A 71 -6.12 -14.19 9.06
C ARG A 71 -5.13 -13.13 9.51
N ALA A 72 -5.32 -12.54 10.68
CA ALA A 72 -4.30 -11.70 11.31
C ALA A 72 -2.99 -12.49 11.50
N GLY A 73 -1.85 -11.89 11.20
CA GLY A 73 -0.53 -12.53 11.18
C GLY A 73 -0.31 -13.49 10.00
N GLY A 74 -1.27 -13.61 9.07
CA GLY A 74 -1.10 -14.39 7.85
C GLY A 74 -0.18 -13.71 6.86
N ARG A 75 0.48 -14.50 6.00
CA ARG A 75 1.38 -14.00 4.95
C ARG A 75 0.61 -13.66 3.67
N VAL A 76 1.15 -12.73 2.92
CA VAL A 76 0.87 -12.55 1.49
C VAL A 76 2.16 -12.88 0.76
N TYR A 77 2.13 -13.84 -0.14
CA TYR A 77 3.33 -14.35 -0.82
C TYR A 77 3.04 -14.85 -2.23
N GLU A 78 4.05 -14.85 -3.06
CA GLU A 78 4.05 -15.47 -4.38
C GLU A 78 4.77 -16.82 -4.34
N THR A 79 4.29 -17.76 -5.16
CA THR A 79 4.92 -19.07 -5.37
C THR A 79 5.40 -19.16 -6.81
N TRP A 80 6.67 -19.53 -7.01
CA TRP A 80 7.29 -19.67 -8.33
C TRP A 80 7.16 -21.07 -8.90
N ALA A 81 7.53 -21.21 -10.17
CA ALA A 81 7.45 -22.49 -10.88
C ALA A 81 8.28 -23.62 -10.24
N ASP A 82 9.37 -23.30 -9.57
CA ASP A 82 10.25 -24.23 -8.86
C ASP A 82 9.82 -24.50 -7.41
N GLY A 83 8.71 -23.93 -6.95
CA GLY A 83 8.20 -24.04 -5.60
C GLY A 83 8.78 -23.00 -4.61
N THR A 84 9.64 -22.08 -5.05
CA THR A 84 10.13 -20.99 -4.21
C THR A 84 8.98 -20.09 -3.77
N GLU A 85 8.92 -19.75 -2.48
CA GLU A 85 7.98 -18.77 -1.94
C GLU A 85 8.68 -17.46 -1.62
N VAL A 86 8.11 -16.34 -2.05
CA VAL A 86 8.60 -14.99 -1.74
C VAL A 86 7.50 -14.21 -1.03
N THR A 87 7.74 -13.85 0.22
CA THR A 87 6.77 -13.12 1.05
C THR A 87 6.77 -11.64 0.68
N TRP A 88 5.59 -11.12 0.32
CA TRP A 88 5.35 -9.69 0.12
C TRP A 88 5.13 -8.95 1.43
N GLY A 89 4.53 -9.61 2.42
CA GLY A 89 4.27 -9.05 3.74
C GLY A 89 3.39 -9.93 4.62
N GLU A 90 3.04 -9.38 5.78
CA GLU A 90 2.18 -10.02 6.79
C GLU A 90 0.96 -9.15 7.07
N LEU A 91 -0.19 -9.78 7.29
CA LEU A 91 -1.44 -9.10 7.63
C LEU A 91 -1.39 -8.60 9.08
N LEU A 92 -1.29 -7.28 9.25
CA LEU A 92 -1.28 -6.59 10.54
C LEU A 92 -2.70 -6.44 11.11
N ALA A 93 -3.68 -6.21 10.22
CA ALA A 93 -5.10 -6.16 10.56
C ALA A 93 -5.89 -6.95 9.53
N TRP A 94 -6.94 -7.66 9.99
CA TRP A 94 -7.81 -8.48 9.17
C TRP A 94 -9.25 -8.29 9.59
N GLU A 95 -10.00 -7.47 8.84
CA GLU A 95 -11.37 -7.05 9.14
C GLU A 95 -12.28 -7.25 7.92
N PRO A 96 -12.56 -8.52 7.55
CA PRO A 96 -13.41 -8.80 6.40
C PRO A 96 -14.89 -8.42 6.67
N PRO A 97 -15.62 -7.94 5.68
CA PRO A 97 -15.20 -7.62 4.31
C PRO A 97 -14.79 -6.14 4.12
N GLU A 98 -14.37 -5.45 5.16
CA GLU A 98 -14.21 -4.00 5.18
C GLU A 98 -12.81 -3.54 4.85
N ARG A 99 -11.79 -4.17 5.45
CA ARG A 99 -10.40 -3.80 5.25
C ARG A 99 -9.40 -4.87 5.68
N PHE A 100 -8.19 -4.72 5.22
CA PHE A 100 -7.00 -5.34 5.80
C PHE A 100 -5.79 -4.39 5.69
N VAL A 101 -4.82 -4.60 6.56
CA VAL A 101 -3.55 -3.89 6.57
C VAL A 101 -2.44 -4.91 6.52
N MET A 102 -1.41 -4.67 5.72
CA MET A 102 -0.25 -5.53 5.64
C MET A 102 1.06 -4.74 5.64
N THR A 103 2.12 -5.35 6.14
CA THR A 103 3.46 -4.86 5.82
C THR A 103 3.71 -5.04 4.33
N TRP A 104 4.50 -4.14 3.73
CA TRP A 104 4.90 -4.25 2.33
C TRP A 104 6.41 -4.36 2.27
N ARG A 105 6.92 -5.55 1.89
CA ARG A 105 8.35 -5.87 1.87
C ARG A 105 8.97 -5.80 0.47
N MET A 106 8.20 -5.33 -0.51
CA MET A 106 8.66 -5.14 -1.89
C MET A 106 9.35 -3.77 -2.09
N THR A 107 9.65 -3.08 -1.00
CA THR A 107 10.40 -1.83 -0.91
C THR A 107 11.72 -2.06 -0.21
N PRO A 108 12.76 -1.21 -0.40
CA PRO A 108 14.08 -1.37 0.25
C PRO A 108 14.03 -1.45 1.78
N ALA A 109 13.06 -0.80 2.40
CA ALA A 109 12.69 -0.97 3.81
C ALA A 109 11.19 -1.25 3.90
N PRO A 110 10.71 -2.04 4.89
CA PRO A 110 9.29 -2.35 5.01
C PRO A 110 8.44 -1.08 5.14
N THR A 111 7.40 -1.02 4.33
CA THR A 111 6.35 -0.01 4.35
C THR A 111 5.02 -0.67 4.72
N GLU A 112 3.91 0.04 4.66
CA GLU A 112 2.60 -0.47 5.06
C GLU A 112 1.54 -0.15 4.00
N VAL A 113 0.72 -1.14 3.68
CA VAL A 113 -0.39 -1.02 2.73
C VAL A 113 -1.70 -1.34 3.42
N GLU A 114 -2.65 -0.44 3.31
CA GLU A 114 -4.03 -0.64 3.75
C GLU A 114 -4.95 -0.68 2.55
N LEU A 115 -5.80 -1.70 2.47
CA LEU A 115 -6.88 -1.85 1.50
C LEU A 115 -8.22 -1.70 2.23
N THR A 116 -9.08 -0.81 1.73
CA THR A 116 -10.44 -0.59 2.25
C THR A 116 -11.48 -0.84 1.17
N PHE A 117 -12.61 -1.41 1.57
CA PHE A 117 -13.71 -1.81 0.69
C PHE A 117 -15.01 -1.16 1.20
N ALA A 118 -15.38 -0.03 0.64
CA ALA A 118 -16.55 0.75 1.04
C ALA A 118 -17.75 0.46 0.12
N ALA A 119 -18.85 -0.04 0.68
CA ALA A 119 -20.07 -0.19 -0.07
C ALA A 119 -20.67 1.20 -0.41
N LEU A 120 -20.84 1.48 -1.70
CA LEU A 120 -21.50 2.67 -2.21
C LEU A 120 -22.95 2.38 -2.59
N GLY A 121 -23.35 1.12 -2.64
CA GLY A 121 -24.66 0.61 -2.96
C GLY A 121 -24.66 -0.92 -2.95
N PRO A 122 -25.82 -1.57 -3.20
CA PRO A 122 -25.94 -3.03 -3.12
C PRO A 122 -24.99 -3.79 -4.06
N ARG A 123 -24.64 -3.17 -5.19
CA ARG A 123 -23.78 -3.74 -6.23
C ARG A 123 -22.68 -2.77 -6.65
N LEU A 124 -22.24 -1.92 -5.75
CA LEU A 124 -21.23 -0.91 -6.04
C LEU A 124 -20.30 -0.78 -4.84
N THR A 125 -19.01 -0.96 -5.07
CA THR A 125 -17.98 -0.91 -4.03
C THR A 125 -16.82 -0.03 -4.47
N ARG A 126 -16.37 0.87 -3.59
CA ARG A 126 -15.08 1.53 -3.74
C ARG A 126 -14.01 0.68 -3.07
N VAL A 127 -12.97 0.35 -3.82
CA VAL A 127 -11.73 -0.23 -3.30
C VAL A 127 -10.69 0.88 -3.28
N ALA A 128 -10.12 1.16 -2.12
CA ALA A 128 -9.07 2.17 -1.98
C ALA A 128 -7.84 1.56 -1.34
N VAL A 129 -6.66 2.00 -1.81
CA VAL A 129 -5.36 1.68 -1.23
C VAL A 129 -4.74 2.93 -0.63
N GLU A 130 -4.15 2.78 0.54
CA GLU A 130 -3.24 3.73 1.15
C GLU A 130 -1.91 3.03 1.44
N HIS A 131 -0.84 3.48 0.79
CA HIS A 131 0.52 2.97 0.97
C HIS A 131 1.33 4.03 1.70
N ARG A 132 1.75 3.74 2.93
CA ARG A 132 2.38 4.67 3.88
C ARG A 132 3.65 4.10 4.48
N GLY A 133 4.36 4.90 5.29
CA GLY A 133 5.60 4.49 5.94
C GLY A 133 6.85 4.82 5.11
N TRP A 134 6.71 5.75 4.16
CA TRP A 134 7.80 6.17 3.26
C TRP A 134 8.96 6.86 3.99
N GLU A 135 8.75 7.34 5.21
CA GLU A 135 9.78 7.86 6.09
C GLU A 135 10.82 6.83 6.52
N ALA A 136 10.54 5.53 6.35
CA ALA A 136 11.49 4.45 6.59
C ALA A 136 12.58 4.36 5.51
N LEU A 137 12.40 5.00 4.35
CA LEU A 137 13.32 4.99 3.22
C LEU A 137 14.18 6.25 3.21
N THR A 138 15.43 6.10 2.79
CA THR A 138 16.33 7.24 2.51
C THR A 138 15.90 7.97 1.24
N ASP A 139 16.38 9.20 1.04
CA ASP A 139 16.06 9.98 -0.16
C ASP A 139 16.51 9.27 -1.45
N SER A 140 17.66 8.56 -1.42
CA SER A 140 18.12 7.75 -2.54
C SER A 140 17.14 6.61 -2.85
N GLN A 141 16.74 5.85 -1.83
CA GLN A 141 15.81 4.73 -1.97
C GLN A 141 14.42 5.15 -2.47
N LEU A 142 13.98 6.36 -2.13
CA LEU A 142 12.71 6.89 -2.62
C LEU A 142 12.72 7.21 -4.12
N GLY A 143 13.89 7.48 -4.69
CA GLY A 143 14.06 7.70 -6.12
C GLY A 143 14.38 6.42 -6.91
N GLU A 144 14.66 5.30 -6.23
CA GLU A 144 14.99 4.05 -6.90
C GLU A 144 13.77 3.49 -7.66
N ASP A 145 14.05 2.94 -8.85
CA ASP A 145 13.03 2.24 -9.63
C ASP A 145 12.43 1.09 -8.82
N CYS A 146 11.11 0.99 -8.88
CA CYS A 146 10.36 -0.15 -8.37
C CYS A 146 9.95 -1.06 -9.55
N ALA A 147 8.74 -1.59 -9.53
CA ALA A 147 8.16 -2.27 -10.71
C ALA A 147 8.08 -1.34 -11.94
N LEU A 148 8.00 -0.03 -11.68
CA LEU A 148 8.00 1.04 -12.70
C LEU A 148 9.13 2.02 -12.40
N PRO A 149 9.69 2.70 -13.42
CA PRO A 149 10.74 3.70 -13.22
C PRO A 149 10.30 4.89 -12.37
N GLY A 150 11.22 5.44 -11.56
CA GLY A 150 11.07 6.69 -10.83
C GLY A 150 10.65 6.57 -9.36
N GLY A 151 10.40 5.38 -8.86
CA GLY A 151 10.13 5.14 -7.43
C GLY A 151 9.00 5.98 -6.84
N TYR A 152 9.08 6.24 -5.53
CA TYR A 152 8.10 7.07 -4.83
C TYR A 152 8.14 8.54 -5.31
N THR A 153 9.33 9.11 -5.44
CA THR A 153 9.49 10.53 -5.84
C THR A 153 9.02 10.81 -7.26
N GLY A 154 9.15 9.84 -8.16
CA GLY A 154 8.63 9.91 -9.54
C GLY A 154 7.15 9.54 -9.69
N GLY A 155 6.46 9.22 -8.59
CA GLY A 155 5.03 8.87 -8.62
C GLY A 155 4.72 7.46 -9.11
N SER A 156 5.71 6.61 -9.30
CA SER A 156 5.55 5.27 -9.89
C SER A 156 4.68 4.35 -9.06
N TYR A 157 4.69 4.48 -7.73
CA TYR A 157 3.79 3.72 -6.86
C TYR A 157 2.32 4.10 -7.05
N ALA A 158 2.02 5.38 -7.29
CA ALA A 158 0.66 5.82 -7.58
C ALA A 158 0.16 5.23 -8.91
N VAL A 159 0.99 5.26 -9.94
CA VAL A 159 0.70 4.64 -11.24
C VAL A 159 0.55 3.13 -11.10
N GLY A 160 1.44 2.46 -10.38
CA GLY A 160 1.39 1.01 -10.15
C GLY A 160 0.10 0.58 -9.47
N TRP A 161 -0.30 1.25 -8.38
CA TRP A 161 -1.57 0.95 -7.71
C TRP A 161 -2.79 1.22 -8.59
N ALA A 162 -2.75 2.27 -9.42
CA ALA A 162 -3.85 2.52 -10.38
C ALA A 162 -3.99 1.37 -11.37
N LEU A 163 -2.87 0.84 -11.91
CA LEU A 163 -2.87 -0.32 -12.82
C LEU A 163 -3.36 -1.59 -12.12
N ILE A 164 -2.89 -1.87 -10.90
CA ILE A 164 -3.32 -3.04 -10.12
C ILE A 164 -4.82 -2.99 -9.84
N LEU A 165 -5.33 -1.86 -9.33
CA LEU A 165 -6.76 -1.72 -9.06
C LEU A 165 -7.60 -1.73 -10.35
N GLY A 166 -7.06 -1.24 -11.47
CA GLY A 166 -7.68 -1.35 -12.78
C GLY A 166 -7.92 -2.81 -13.19
N ARG A 167 -6.94 -3.69 -12.96
CA ARG A 167 -7.09 -5.14 -13.24
C ARG A 167 -8.19 -5.79 -12.39
N LEU A 168 -8.29 -5.43 -11.11
CA LEU A 168 -9.41 -5.87 -10.28
C LEU A 168 -10.75 -5.40 -10.88
N GLY A 169 -10.78 -4.15 -11.35
CA GLY A 169 -11.95 -3.58 -12.03
C GLY A 169 -12.33 -4.33 -13.30
N ASP A 170 -11.35 -4.78 -14.09
CA ASP A 170 -11.62 -5.59 -15.30
C ASP A 170 -12.33 -6.91 -14.96
N VAL A 171 -11.95 -7.53 -13.83
CA VAL A 171 -12.56 -8.80 -13.37
C VAL A 171 -13.97 -8.60 -12.80
N LEU A 172 -14.20 -7.51 -12.06
CA LEU A 172 -15.46 -7.25 -11.36
C LEU A 172 -16.43 -6.33 -12.10
N GLY A 173 -16.00 -5.74 -13.20
CA GLY A 173 -16.70 -4.69 -13.93
C GLY A 173 -16.44 -3.31 -13.33
N LEU A 174 -15.83 -2.42 -14.10
CA LEU A 174 -15.65 -1.02 -13.73
C LEU A 174 -17.01 -0.30 -13.70
N ALA A 175 -17.25 0.49 -12.66
CA ALA A 175 -18.30 1.49 -12.72
C ALA A 175 -17.74 2.66 -13.53
N GLY A 176 -18.12 2.73 -14.82
CA GLY A 176 -17.80 3.86 -15.68
C GLY A 176 -18.27 5.16 -15.05
N THR A 177 -17.53 6.24 -15.23
CA THR A 177 -18.07 7.58 -15.12
C THR A 177 -19.21 7.67 -16.14
N GLU A 178 -20.45 7.67 -15.70
CA GLU A 178 -21.56 8.08 -16.56
C GLU A 178 -21.27 9.53 -16.96
N GLY A 179 -20.74 9.68 -18.19
CA GLY A 179 -20.65 10.97 -18.84
C GLY A 179 -22.05 11.53 -18.91
N GLY A 180 -22.32 12.60 -18.17
CA GLY A 180 -23.57 13.31 -18.24
C GLY A 180 -23.88 13.62 -19.71
N ARG A 181 -24.94 13.03 -20.22
CA ARG A 181 -25.65 13.55 -21.37
C ARG A 181 -26.63 14.57 -20.83
N ALA A 182 -26.31 15.82 -21.09
CA ALA A 182 -27.27 16.91 -21.06
C ALA A 182 -28.34 16.69 -22.14
#